data_7d4adbc77ca269aadc7409924dbf56a7
#
_entry.id   7d4adbc77ca269aadc7409924dbf56a7
#
_cell.length_a   1.000
_cell.length_b   1.000
_cell.length_c   1.000
_cell.angle_alpha   90.00
_cell.angle_beta   90.00
_cell.angle_gamma   90.00
#
_symmetry.space_group_name_H-M   'P 1'
#
loop_
_entity.id
_entity.type
_entity.pdbx_description
1 polymer ?
#
loop_
_entity_poly.entity_id
_entity_poly.type
_entity_poly.pdbx_seq_one_letter_code
_entity_poly.pdbx_strand_id
1 'polypeptide(L)'
;MERKIEEIFTAEVEMPEVVQKKAEEAFCRIRAKGERKMSKNHKVVPFQKKKKMHKKAVAVACICLLAVGGTTVAAAAHHYWSRGMEGLLQATDEQQAKLTDQGLATSVEEEPNLKAMAVTQNGVTVTPTQLIVDKYIAYLTFSVTGYDLEDGKEPGFEDVRIDNTEFNASSGFYDGLIAGEDGFVVYADGSPYEEDADGNIIGRYKADDGSLTYQMQLQLNDPSDTIKGKELKVSFKNLGTLYKTEYTGVLTGEWDFTIPLTGKDVAKTYQTAQKIGDTGIVVDSVEISPISIHLTYDLSKEDSKADLGEANEDNAVPIFFGVKLKDGSLLYPLANGGNYGYTDDSQTAYESLFALDRVIEADQVEAILLQKNYPKTDADGGAHYEESDFFVIPLQ
;
A
#
# COMPACT_ATOMS: atom_id res chain seq x y z
N MET A 1 -43.81 9.21 -0.70
CA MET A 1 -42.45 9.64 -1.19
C MET A 1 -41.58 8.45 -1.53
N GLU A 2 -41.66 7.33 -0.80
CA GLU A 2 -40.90 6.09 -1.06
C GLU A 2 -41.14 5.43 -2.43
N ARG A 3 -42.39 5.39 -2.93
CA ARG A 3 -42.70 4.79 -4.26
C ARG A 3 -42.00 5.49 -5.46
N LYS A 4 -41.63 6.76 -5.35
CA LYS A 4 -40.93 7.48 -6.42
C LYS A 4 -39.42 7.18 -6.48
N ILE A 5 -38.86 6.70 -5.37
CA ILE A 5 -37.43 6.34 -5.29
C ILE A 5 -37.19 4.97 -5.92
N GLU A 6 -38.06 4.00 -5.67
CA GLU A 6 -37.97 2.67 -6.31
C GLU A 6 -38.14 2.73 -7.85
N GLU A 7 -39.01 3.62 -8.38
CA GLU A 7 -39.17 3.79 -9.84
C GLU A 7 -37.92 4.38 -10.51
N ILE A 8 -37.08 5.15 -9.78
CA ILE A 8 -35.86 5.75 -10.33
C ILE A 8 -34.73 4.68 -10.40
N PHE A 9 -34.69 3.74 -9.48
CA PHE A 9 -33.67 2.67 -9.47
C PHE A 9 -34.01 1.46 -10.35
N THR A 10 -35.26 1.33 -10.80
CA THR A 10 -35.70 0.26 -11.72
C THR A 10 -35.86 0.72 -13.17
N ALA A 11 -35.60 1.99 -13.47
CA ALA A 11 -35.61 2.47 -14.85
C ALA A 11 -34.36 1.93 -15.56
N GLU A 12 -34.56 1.03 -16.53
CA GLU A 12 -33.52 0.68 -17.49
C GLU A 12 -33.04 1.95 -18.20
N VAL A 13 -31.88 2.44 -17.85
CA VAL A 13 -31.23 3.55 -18.55
C VAL A 13 -30.64 3.00 -19.84
N GLU A 14 -31.32 3.14 -20.94
CA GLU A 14 -30.75 2.85 -22.25
C GLU A 14 -29.50 3.76 -22.45
N MET A 15 -28.34 3.15 -22.57
CA MET A 15 -27.12 3.89 -22.91
C MET A 15 -27.28 4.55 -24.28
N PRO A 16 -26.97 5.84 -24.40
CA PRO A 16 -27.02 6.53 -25.70
C PRO A 16 -26.18 5.78 -26.76
N GLU A 17 -26.70 5.63 -27.95
CA GLU A 17 -26.04 4.93 -29.07
C GLU A 17 -24.61 5.39 -29.33
N VAL A 18 -24.31 6.67 -29.05
CA VAL A 18 -22.96 7.25 -29.20
C VAL A 18 -21.99 6.66 -28.19
N VAL A 19 -22.45 6.36 -26.95
CA VAL A 19 -21.63 5.76 -25.89
C VAL A 19 -21.40 4.28 -26.19
N GLN A 20 -22.45 3.56 -26.60
CA GLN A 20 -22.35 2.16 -27.04
C GLN A 20 -21.35 2.01 -28.19
N LYS A 21 -21.47 2.86 -29.22
CA LYS A 21 -20.59 2.82 -30.39
C LYS A 21 -19.13 3.13 -30.04
N LYS A 22 -18.87 4.09 -29.14
CA LYS A 22 -17.52 4.39 -28.68
C LYS A 22 -16.92 3.26 -27.83
N ALA A 23 -17.72 2.61 -27.00
CA ALA A 23 -17.30 1.45 -26.25
C ALA A 23 -16.94 0.27 -27.19
N GLU A 24 -17.79 -0.04 -28.17
CA GLU A 24 -17.53 -1.07 -29.18
C GLU A 24 -16.27 -0.76 -30.01
N GLU A 25 -16.08 0.51 -30.43
CA GLU A 25 -14.85 0.91 -31.13
C GLU A 25 -13.58 0.74 -30.25
N ALA A 26 -13.66 1.04 -28.95
CA ALA A 26 -12.57 0.81 -28.02
C ALA A 26 -12.26 -0.68 -27.87
N PHE A 27 -13.26 -1.52 -27.65
CA PHE A 27 -13.09 -2.98 -27.58
C PHE A 27 -12.56 -3.57 -28.87
N CYS A 28 -13.00 -3.09 -30.05
CA CYS A 28 -12.45 -3.53 -31.33
C CYS A 28 -10.97 -3.16 -31.49
N ARG A 29 -10.55 -1.97 -31.01
CA ARG A 29 -9.13 -1.56 -31.04
C ARG A 29 -8.27 -2.42 -30.10
N ILE A 30 -8.77 -2.77 -28.93
CA ILE A 30 -8.09 -3.64 -27.96
C ILE A 30 -7.91 -5.04 -28.56
N ARG A 31 -8.97 -5.65 -29.13
CA ARG A 31 -8.88 -6.95 -29.80
C ARG A 31 -7.92 -6.94 -30.99
N ALA A 32 -7.96 -5.93 -31.83
CA ALA A 32 -7.06 -5.81 -32.98
C ALA A 32 -5.59 -5.63 -32.59
N LYS A 33 -5.30 -5.01 -31.43
CA LYS A 33 -3.94 -4.95 -30.85
C LYS A 33 -3.49 -6.31 -30.30
N GLY A 34 -4.37 -7.07 -29.64
CA GLY A 34 -4.10 -8.41 -29.13
C GLY A 34 -3.74 -9.38 -30.27
N GLU A 35 -4.52 -9.39 -31.35
CA GLU A 35 -4.27 -10.26 -32.52
C GLU A 35 -2.97 -9.90 -33.27
N ARG A 36 -2.57 -8.63 -33.32
CA ARG A 36 -1.28 -8.21 -33.92
C ARG A 36 -0.07 -8.64 -33.11
N LYS A 37 -0.16 -8.79 -31.80
CA LYS A 37 0.93 -9.34 -30.97
C LYS A 37 1.09 -10.85 -31.12
N MET A 38 0.03 -11.60 -31.42
CA MET A 38 0.10 -13.04 -31.67
C MET A 38 0.68 -13.43 -33.05
N SER A 39 0.71 -12.53 -34.03
CA SER A 39 1.10 -12.83 -35.40
C SER A 39 2.58 -12.65 -35.78
N LYS A 40 3.44 -12.19 -34.82
CA LYS A 40 4.87 -12.00 -35.10
C LYS A 40 5.73 -12.80 -34.13
N ASN A 41 6.36 -13.84 -34.69
CA ASN A 41 7.54 -14.57 -34.22
C ASN A 41 7.37 -15.72 -33.23
N HIS A 42 6.78 -16.85 -33.68
CA HIS A 42 7.29 -18.15 -33.26
C HIS A 42 8.45 -18.59 -34.14
N LYS A 43 9.65 -18.09 -33.87
CA LYS A 43 10.87 -18.87 -34.19
C LYS A 43 11.19 -19.66 -32.92
N VAL A 44 10.94 -20.98 -33.03
CA VAL A 44 11.45 -21.97 -32.10
C VAL A 44 12.98 -21.90 -32.15
N VAL A 45 13.62 -21.32 -31.18
CA VAL A 45 15.07 -21.38 -31.01
C VAL A 45 15.36 -22.64 -30.18
N PRO A 46 16.15 -23.61 -30.69
CA PRO A 46 16.49 -24.78 -29.90
C PRO A 46 17.31 -24.39 -28.69
N PHE A 47 16.94 -24.97 -27.56
CA PHE A 47 17.57 -24.77 -26.25
C PHE A 47 19.06 -25.12 -26.33
N GLN A 48 19.94 -24.14 -26.45
CA GLN A 48 21.38 -24.35 -26.25
C GLN A 48 21.65 -24.47 -24.76
N LYS A 49 22.20 -25.62 -24.36
CA LYS A 49 22.66 -25.87 -22.99
C LYS A 49 23.55 -24.69 -22.53
N LYS A 50 23.11 -23.92 -21.55
CA LYS A 50 23.90 -22.87 -20.91
C LYS A 50 25.18 -23.49 -20.35
N LYS A 51 26.33 -23.01 -20.82
CA LYS A 51 27.64 -23.26 -20.20
C LYS A 51 27.57 -22.84 -18.75
N LYS A 52 28.01 -23.74 -17.86
CA LYS A 52 28.13 -23.44 -16.42
C LYS A 52 29.00 -22.19 -16.25
N MET A 53 28.40 -21.07 -15.89
CA MET A 53 29.14 -19.91 -15.41
C MET A 53 29.78 -20.26 -14.07
N HIS A 54 31.05 -20.01 -13.97
CA HIS A 54 31.84 -20.29 -12.77
C HIS A 54 31.32 -19.44 -11.62
N LYS A 55 31.02 -20.09 -10.49
CA LYS A 55 30.52 -19.51 -9.21
C LYS A 55 31.44 -18.45 -8.58
N LYS A 56 32.50 -18.02 -9.25
CA LYS A 56 33.48 -17.03 -8.76
C LYS A 56 33.19 -15.58 -9.19
N ALA A 57 32.29 -15.35 -10.13
CA ALA A 57 31.98 -13.98 -10.62
C ALA A 57 30.80 -13.30 -9.87
N VAL A 58 30.00 -14.05 -9.10
CA VAL A 58 28.86 -13.50 -8.34
C VAL A 58 29.30 -13.04 -6.93
N ALA A 59 30.45 -13.55 -6.44
CA ALA A 59 30.96 -13.20 -5.09
C ALA A 59 31.68 -11.85 -5.01
N VAL A 60 31.96 -11.18 -6.13
CA VAL A 60 32.74 -9.92 -6.14
C VAL A 60 31.83 -8.68 -6.13
N ALA A 61 30.57 -8.80 -6.52
CA ALA A 61 29.63 -7.66 -6.49
C ALA A 61 29.04 -7.38 -5.10
N CYS A 62 29.07 -8.37 -4.19
CA CYS A 62 28.53 -8.21 -2.82
C CYS A 62 29.56 -7.74 -1.78
N ILE A 63 30.85 -7.59 -2.15
CA ILE A 63 31.92 -7.27 -1.18
C ILE A 63 32.24 -5.77 -1.10
N CYS A 64 31.72 -4.96 -2.01
CA CYS A 64 32.02 -3.52 -1.99
C CYS A 64 31.13 -2.66 -1.09
N LEU A 65 30.12 -3.23 -0.40
CA LEU A 65 29.23 -2.49 0.50
C LEU A 65 29.45 -2.79 2.00
N LEU A 66 30.45 -3.59 2.37
CA LEU A 66 30.72 -3.99 3.76
C LEU A 66 31.96 -3.34 4.39
N ALA A 67 32.37 -2.17 3.96
CA ALA A 67 33.58 -1.53 4.47
C ALA A 67 33.35 -0.28 5.33
N VAL A 68 32.27 -0.20 6.10
CA VAL A 68 32.20 0.75 7.24
C VAL A 68 31.40 0.13 8.38
N GLY A 69 32.11 -0.30 9.46
CA GLY A 69 31.54 -0.62 10.76
C GLY A 69 31.35 -2.11 11.04
N GLY A 70 32.43 -2.73 11.58
CA GLY A 70 32.44 -4.13 11.93
C GLY A 70 31.53 -4.50 13.10
N THR A 71 30.76 -5.55 12.89
CA THR A 71 30.61 -6.71 13.77
C THR A 71 30.02 -7.83 12.92
N THR A 72 30.76 -8.93 12.80
CA THR A 72 30.33 -10.15 12.13
C THR A 72 29.24 -10.82 12.97
N VAL A 73 27.97 -10.58 12.58
CA VAL A 73 26.89 -11.49 12.94
C VAL A 73 26.66 -12.39 11.73
N ALA A 74 26.81 -13.71 11.93
CA ALA A 74 26.46 -14.68 10.90
C ALA A 74 24.97 -14.48 10.56
N ALA A 75 24.69 -13.91 9.39
CA ALA A 75 23.35 -13.75 8.89
C ALA A 75 22.80 -15.13 8.53
N ALA A 76 22.03 -15.73 9.42
CA ALA A 76 20.95 -16.61 9.00
C ALA A 76 20.05 -15.76 8.09
N ALA A 77 19.60 -16.32 6.96
CA ALA A 77 18.62 -15.65 6.10
C ALA A 77 17.30 -15.56 6.90
N HIS A 78 17.08 -14.46 7.57
CA HIS A 78 15.85 -14.19 8.26
C HIS A 78 14.93 -13.51 7.24
N HIS A 79 13.79 -14.15 6.95
CA HIS A 79 12.65 -13.45 6.44
C HIS A 79 12.09 -12.62 7.61
N TYR A 80 12.39 -11.34 7.63
CA TYR A 80 11.93 -10.41 8.66
C TYR A 80 10.42 -10.18 8.56
N TRP A 81 9.85 -10.33 7.35
CA TRP A 81 8.45 -10.03 7.11
C TRP A 81 7.59 -11.27 7.07
N SER A 82 6.48 -11.23 7.79
CA SER A 82 5.44 -12.24 7.65
C SER A 82 4.81 -12.14 6.27
N ARG A 83 4.31 -13.26 5.75
CA ARG A 83 3.53 -13.27 4.52
C ARG A 83 2.40 -12.23 4.63
N GLY A 84 2.18 -11.46 3.58
CA GLY A 84 1.17 -10.40 3.52
C GLY A 84 1.65 -9.03 4.01
N MET A 85 2.70 -8.91 4.81
CA MET A 85 3.24 -7.58 5.10
C MET A 85 3.73 -6.88 3.82
N GLU A 86 4.25 -7.64 2.86
CA GLU A 86 4.66 -7.15 1.54
C GLU A 86 3.53 -6.49 0.74
N GLY A 87 2.29 -6.94 0.93
CA GLY A 87 1.11 -6.33 0.31
C GLY A 87 0.67 -5.02 0.96
N LEU A 88 1.12 -4.75 2.19
CA LEU A 88 0.86 -3.50 2.91
C LEU A 88 2.00 -2.49 2.74
N LEU A 89 3.24 -2.99 2.82
CA LEU A 89 4.43 -2.17 2.89
C LEU A 89 5.60 -2.93 2.29
N GLN A 90 6.16 -2.46 1.19
CA GLN A 90 7.31 -3.10 0.55
C GLN A 90 8.63 -2.64 1.16
N ALA A 91 9.57 -3.56 1.34
CA ALA A 91 10.90 -3.26 1.85
C ALA A 91 11.93 -4.29 1.40
N THR A 92 13.16 -3.86 1.17
CA THR A 92 14.31 -4.76 1.01
C THR A 92 14.67 -5.43 2.34
N ASP A 93 15.39 -6.55 2.30
CA ASP A 93 15.87 -7.25 3.51
C ASP A 93 16.65 -6.31 4.44
N GLU A 94 17.46 -5.39 3.88
CA GLU A 94 18.22 -4.40 4.64
C GLU A 94 17.31 -3.39 5.35
N GLN A 95 16.26 -2.92 4.66
CA GLN A 95 15.26 -2.01 5.25
C GLN A 95 14.43 -2.71 6.34
N GLN A 96 14.06 -3.97 6.14
CA GLN A 96 13.36 -4.78 7.14
C GLN A 96 14.20 -4.93 8.41
N ALA A 97 15.49 -5.32 8.26
CA ALA A 97 16.41 -5.41 9.37
C ALA A 97 16.55 -4.07 10.11
N LYS A 98 16.66 -2.97 9.37
CA LYS A 98 16.78 -1.62 9.94
C LYS A 98 15.53 -1.21 10.73
N LEU A 99 14.32 -1.51 10.24
CA LEU A 99 13.07 -1.23 10.98
C LEU A 99 13.02 -2.02 12.29
N THR A 100 13.46 -3.28 12.29
CA THR A 100 13.57 -4.11 13.49
C THR A 100 14.59 -3.54 14.47
N ASP A 101 15.80 -3.22 14.01
CA ASP A 101 16.86 -2.62 14.85
C ASP A 101 16.43 -1.27 15.44
N GLN A 102 15.66 -0.48 14.68
CA GLN A 102 15.10 0.78 15.12
C GLN A 102 13.91 0.59 16.09
N GLY A 103 13.37 -0.62 16.20
CA GLY A 103 12.23 -0.94 17.06
C GLY A 103 10.89 -0.42 16.56
N LEU A 104 10.74 -0.27 15.22
CA LEU A 104 9.46 -0.03 14.57
C LEU A 104 8.77 -1.33 14.24
N ALA A 105 9.51 -2.33 13.80
CA ALA A 105 8.98 -3.65 13.42
C ALA A 105 9.18 -4.66 14.55
N THR A 106 8.17 -5.49 14.75
CA THR A 106 8.14 -6.60 15.72
C THR A 106 7.50 -7.82 15.06
N SER A 107 8.09 -8.99 15.19
CA SER A 107 7.57 -10.24 14.65
C SER A 107 7.31 -11.27 15.74
N VAL A 108 6.54 -12.33 15.42
CA VAL A 108 6.28 -13.46 16.33
C VAL A 108 7.56 -14.15 16.79
N GLU A 109 8.59 -14.14 15.96
CA GLU A 109 9.87 -14.79 16.27
C GLU A 109 10.65 -13.99 17.31
N GLU A 110 10.53 -12.66 17.28
CA GLU A 110 11.21 -11.73 18.18
C GLU A 110 10.39 -11.44 19.45
N GLU A 111 9.04 -11.51 19.34
CA GLU A 111 8.10 -11.26 20.42
C GLU A 111 7.24 -12.50 20.70
N PRO A 112 7.68 -13.44 21.55
CA PRO A 112 6.91 -14.63 21.92
C PRO A 112 5.49 -14.32 22.44
N ASN A 113 5.28 -13.09 22.94
CA ASN A 113 3.99 -12.64 23.42
C ASN A 113 2.95 -12.56 22.28
N LEU A 114 3.33 -12.19 21.05
CA LEU A 114 2.41 -12.19 19.90
C LEU A 114 1.90 -13.62 19.63
N LYS A 115 2.80 -14.62 19.68
CA LYS A 115 2.42 -16.03 19.51
C LYS A 115 1.51 -16.51 20.64
N ALA A 116 1.72 -16.03 21.86
CA ALA A 116 0.89 -16.38 23.02
C ALA A 116 -0.53 -15.80 22.93
N MET A 117 -0.76 -14.81 22.05
CA MET A 117 -2.08 -14.24 21.79
C MET A 117 -2.93 -15.09 20.84
N ALA A 118 -2.43 -16.22 20.31
CA ALA A 118 -3.19 -17.08 19.41
C ALA A 118 -4.54 -17.49 20.02
N VAL A 119 -5.62 -17.30 19.25
CA VAL A 119 -6.99 -17.68 19.63
C VAL A 119 -7.49 -18.77 18.70
N THR A 120 -7.96 -19.88 19.27
CA THR A 120 -8.51 -21.01 18.50
C THR A 120 -10.02 -21.15 18.76
N GLN A 121 -10.79 -21.14 17.69
CA GLN A 121 -12.24 -21.35 17.71
C GLN A 121 -12.63 -22.34 16.61
N ASN A 122 -13.36 -23.40 16.96
CA ASN A 122 -13.88 -24.40 16.02
C ASN A 122 -12.85 -24.96 15.02
N GLY A 123 -11.59 -25.15 15.49
CA GLY A 123 -10.49 -25.69 14.69
C GLY A 123 -9.70 -24.66 13.90
N VAL A 124 -10.17 -23.41 13.84
CA VAL A 124 -9.44 -22.30 13.22
C VAL A 124 -8.68 -21.51 14.29
N THR A 125 -7.40 -21.29 14.03
CA THR A 125 -6.52 -20.48 14.89
C THR A 125 -6.12 -19.20 14.17
N VAL A 126 -6.36 -18.07 14.81
CA VAL A 126 -5.87 -16.74 14.38
C VAL A 126 -4.75 -16.31 15.31
N THR A 127 -3.63 -15.89 14.74
CA THR A 127 -2.43 -15.51 15.49
C THR A 127 -1.87 -14.20 14.93
N PRO A 128 -1.69 -13.13 15.72
CA PRO A 128 -0.93 -11.97 15.29
C PRO A 128 0.50 -12.38 14.96
N THR A 129 1.01 -11.98 13.79
CA THR A 129 2.34 -12.42 13.31
C THR A 129 3.36 -11.31 13.23
N GLN A 130 2.94 -10.12 12.85
CA GLN A 130 3.84 -8.98 12.73
C GLN A 130 3.13 -7.66 13.01
N LEU A 131 3.88 -6.73 13.57
CA LEU A 131 3.44 -5.38 13.88
C LEU A 131 4.55 -4.40 13.49
N ILE A 132 4.20 -3.35 12.76
CA ILE A 132 5.10 -2.24 12.43
C ILE A 132 4.38 -0.95 12.83
N VAL A 133 4.97 -0.16 13.71
CA VAL A 133 4.32 1.01 14.29
C VAL A 133 5.25 2.19 14.31
N ASP A 134 4.79 3.33 13.79
CA ASP A 134 5.37 4.63 14.02
C ASP A 134 4.45 5.53 14.89
N LYS A 135 4.57 6.83 14.76
CA LYS A 135 3.74 7.79 15.51
C LYS A 135 2.28 7.77 15.09
N TYR A 136 1.99 7.52 13.81
CA TYR A 136 0.67 7.74 13.20
C TYR A 136 0.04 6.50 12.59
N ILE A 137 0.87 5.55 12.17
CA ILE A 137 0.48 4.40 11.37
C ILE A 137 0.88 3.11 12.08
N ALA A 138 0.02 2.10 11.99
CA ALA A 138 0.38 0.74 12.35
C ALA A 138 -0.04 -0.23 11.24
N TYR A 139 0.88 -1.12 10.85
CA TYR A 139 0.63 -2.26 9.99
C TYR A 139 0.66 -3.54 10.82
N LEU A 140 -0.33 -4.38 10.63
CA LEU A 140 -0.45 -5.66 11.33
C LEU A 140 -0.76 -6.78 10.36
N THR A 141 -0.25 -7.95 10.66
CA THR A 141 -0.64 -9.19 9.98
C THR A 141 -1.04 -10.25 11.00
N PHE A 142 -1.98 -11.10 10.58
CA PHE A 142 -2.46 -12.25 11.35
C PHE A 142 -2.39 -13.48 10.47
N SER A 143 -1.83 -14.57 10.99
CA SER A 143 -1.93 -15.88 10.36
C SER A 143 -3.24 -16.53 10.76
N VAL A 144 -3.94 -17.11 9.79
CA VAL A 144 -5.18 -17.88 9.99
C VAL A 144 -4.94 -19.30 9.50
N THR A 145 -4.99 -20.27 10.43
CA THR A 145 -4.75 -21.68 10.15
C THR A 145 -5.96 -22.55 10.50
N GLY A 146 -6.08 -23.70 9.85
CA GLY A 146 -7.17 -24.64 10.13
C GLY A 146 -8.48 -24.36 9.38
N TYR A 147 -8.50 -23.36 8.48
CA TYR A 147 -9.63 -23.12 7.58
C TYR A 147 -9.30 -23.70 6.19
N ASP A 148 -10.17 -24.58 5.69
CA ASP A 148 -10.00 -25.21 4.38
C ASP A 148 -10.68 -24.34 3.30
N LEU A 149 -9.90 -23.45 2.71
CA LEU A 149 -10.34 -22.59 1.62
C LEU A 149 -10.17 -23.32 0.28
N GLU A 150 -11.21 -23.35 -0.55
CA GLU A 150 -11.11 -23.81 -1.93
C GLU A 150 -10.21 -22.86 -2.77
N ASP A 151 -9.44 -23.43 -3.71
CA ASP A 151 -8.54 -22.65 -4.58
C ASP A 151 -9.31 -21.62 -5.42
N GLY A 152 -8.76 -20.43 -5.52
CA GLY A 152 -9.36 -19.32 -6.25
C GLY A 152 -10.60 -18.71 -5.60
N LYS A 153 -10.90 -19.09 -4.35
CA LYS A 153 -11.97 -18.45 -3.58
C LYS A 153 -11.39 -17.39 -2.64
N GLU A 154 -12.18 -16.37 -2.38
CA GLU A 154 -11.83 -15.29 -1.47
C GLU A 154 -12.29 -15.61 -0.05
N PRO A 155 -11.40 -15.62 0.96
CA PRO A 155 -11.79 -15.76 2.35
C PRO A 155 -12.30 -14.44 2.92
N GLY A 156 -13.18 -14.49 3.91
CA GLY A 156 -13.66 -13.27 4.56
C GLY A 156 -14.19 -13.54 5.96
N PHE A 157 -13.91 -12.61 6.89
CA PHE A 157 -14.66 -12.52 8.14
C PHE A 157 -15.96 -11.78 7.90
N GLU A 158 -17.09 -12.31 8.40
CA GLU A 158 -18.41 -11.66 8.24
C GLU A 158 -18.46 -10.29 8.94
N ASP A 159 -17.72 -10.14 10.06
CA ASP A 159 -17.64 -8.89 10.81
C ASP A 159 -16.22 -8.74 11.36
N VAL A 160 -15.66 -7.54 11.16
CA VAL A 160 -14.38 -7.13 11.74
C VAL A 160 -14.61 -5.84 12.51
N ARG A 161 -14.50 -5.91 13.82
CA ARG A 161 -14.79 -4.78 14.69
C ARG A 161 -13.54 -4.29 15.38
N ILE A 162 -13.32 -2.99 15.30
CA ILE A 162 -12.27 -2.28 16.02
C ILE A 162 -12.95 -1.36 17.01
N ASP A 163 -12.72 -1.58 18.30
CA ASP A 163 -13.35 -0.80 19.37
C ASP A 163 -12.73 0.60 19.61
N ASN A 164 -11.74 0.95 18.79
CA ASN A 164 -11.04 2.23 18.87
C ASN A 164 -11.62 3.21 17.83
N THR A 165 -12.28 4.27 18.27
CA THR A 165 -12.80 5.34 17.39
C THR A 165 -11.73 6.33 16.92
N GLU A 166 -10.51 6.21 17.46
CA GLU A 166 -9.37 7.07 17.16
C GLU A 166 -8.65 6.70 15.87
N PHE A 167 -8.94 5.52 15.32
CA PHE A 167 -8.27 4.98 14.15
C PHE A 167 -9.23 4.83 12.97
N ASN A 168 -8.75 5.20 11.79
CA ASN A 168 -9.24 4.63 10.54
C ASN A 168 -8.52 3.31 10.30
N ALA A 169 -9.24 2.32 9.80
CA ALA A 169 -8.67 1.03 9.49
C ALA A 169 -9.04 0.58 8.08
N SER A 170 -8.05 0.02 7.38
CA SER A 170 -8.22 -0.78 6.17
C SER A 170 -7.75 -2.18 6.47
N SER A 171 -8.50 -3.20 6.08
CA SER A 171 -8.13 -4.58 6.38
C SER A 171 -8.77 -5.58 5.41
N GLY A 172 -8.12 -6.73 5.23
CA GLY A 172 -8.59 -7.80 4.37
C GLY A 172 -7.63 -8.98 4.37
N PHE A 173 -8.02 -10.06 3.70
CA PHE A 173 -7.11 -11.16 3.46
C PHE A 173 -6.13 -10.80 2.33
N TYR A 174 -4.87 -11.15 2.53
CA TYR A 174 -3.83 -10.97 1.52
C TYR A 174 -4.06 -11.93 0.36
N ASP A 175 -4.23 -11.38 -0.81
CA ASP A 175 -4.54 -12.09 -2.05
C ASP A 175 -3.30 -12.51 -2.85
N GLY A 176 -2.10 -12.27 -2.32
CA GLY A 176 -0.84 -12.59 -2.97
C GLY A 176 -0.38 -11.55 -3.98
N LEU A 177 -1.03 -10.40 -4.04
CA LEU A 177 -0.69 -9.33 -4.99
C LEU A 177 0.19 -8.26 -4.31
N ILE A 178 1.08 -7.69 -5.11
CA ILE A 178 1.92 -6.54 -4.73
C ILE A 178 1.97 -5.53 -5.89
N ALA A 179 2.35 -4.30 -5.61
CA ALA A 179 2.70 -3.35 -6.65
C ALA A 179 4.06 -3.72 -7.26
N GLY A 180 4.13 -3.88 -8.57
CA GLY A 180 5.38 -4.09 -9.30
C GLY A 180 6.21 -2.81 -9.44
N GLU A 181 7.45 -2.93 -9.92
CA GLU A 181 8.37 -1.80 -10.12
C GLU A 181 7.84 -0.75 -11.11
N ASP A 182 7.01 -1.17 -12.05
CA ASP A 182 6.35 -0.32 -13.05
C ASP A 182 5.02 0.27 -12.57
N GLY A 183 4.63 0.01 -11.32
CA GLY A 183 3.37 0.43 -10.72
C GLY A 183 2.16 -0.43 -11.10
N PHE A 184 2.34 -1.48 -11.92
CA PHE A 184 1.29 -2.46 -12.18
C PHE A 184 1.27 -3.55 -11.11
N VAL A 185 0.08 -4.07 -10.86
CA VAL A 185 -0.11 -5.16 -9.90
C VAL A 185 0.44 -6.47 -10.46
N VAL A 186 1.17 -7.22 -9.63
CA VAL A 186 1.72 -8.56 -9.93
C VAL A 186 1.56 -9.45 -8.71
N TYR A 187 1.68 -10.77 -8.86
CA TYR A 187 1.82 -11.63 -7.69
C TYR A 187 3.17 -11.40 -6.99
N ALA A 188 3.25 -11.73 -5.71
CA ALA A 188 4.46 -11.55 -4.89
C ALA A 188 5.72 -12.29 -5.44
N ASP A 189 5.53 -13.31 -6.28
CA ASP A 189 6.62 -13.99 -6.99
C ASP A 189 7.07 -13.28 -8.29
N GLY A 190 6.50 -12.09 -8.56
CA GLY A 190 6.77 -11.30 -9.76
C GLY A 190 6.06 -11.81 -11.03
N SER A 191 5.25 -12.87 -10.94
CA SER A 191 4.48 -13.34 -12.09
C SER A 191 3.26 -12.43 -12.35
N PRO A 192 2.83 -12.26 -13.62
CA PRO A 192 1.60 -11.57 -13.96
C PRO A 192 0.39 -12.22 -13.26
N TYR A 193 -0.56 -11.40 -12.83
CA TYR A 193 -1.81 -11.93 -12.29
C TYR A 193 -2.64 -12.66 -13.33
N GLU A 194 -3.50 -13.55 -12.86
CA GLU A 194 -4.46 -14.33 -13.66
C GLU A 194 -5.87 -13.77 -13.45
N GLU A 195 -6.71 -13.83 -14.47
CA GLU A 195 -8.10 -13.42 -14.42
C GLU A 195 -9.04 -14.61 -14.63
N ASP A 196 -10.19 -14.58 -13.97
CA ASP A 196 -11.26 -15.51 -14.20
C ASP A 196 -12.04 -15.19 -15.50
N ALA A 197 -13.07 -15.99 -15.82
CA ALA A 197 -13.88 -15.79 -17.02
C ALA A 197 -14.67 -14.48 -17.03
N ASP A 198 -14.87 -13.85 -15.88
CA ASP A 198 -15.59 -12.59 -15.68
C ASP A 198 -14.62 -11.40 -15.64
N GLY A 199 -13.30 -11.61 -15.73
CA GLY A 199 -12.26 -10.59 -15.72
C GLY A 199 -11.86 -10.13 -14.32
N ASN A 200 -12.18 -10.90 -13.26
CA ASN A 200 -11.72 -10.61 -11.91
C ASN A 200 -10.35 -11.26 -11.70
N ILE A 201 -9.46 -10.56 -10.98
CA ILE A 201 -8.15 -11.11 -10.62
C ILE A 201 -8.34 -12.30 -9.68
N ILE A 202 -7.65 -13.40 -9.97
CA ILE A 202 -7.64 -14.61 -9.14
C ILE A 202 -6.64 -14.43 -8.01
N GLY A 203 -7.13 -14.30 -6.76
CA GLY A 203 -6.28 -14.18 -5.58
C GLY A 203 -5.59 -15.49 -5.21
N ARG A 204 -4.33 -15.40 -4.79
CA ARG A 204 -3.53 -16.52 -4.23
C ARG A 204 -3.47 -16.39 -2.71
N TYR A 205 -4.60 -16.63 -2.05
CA TYR A 205 -4.77 -16.39 -0.62
C TYR A 205 -3.96 -17.33 0.26
N LYS A 206 -3.78 -18.61 -0.16
CA LYS A 206 -3.07 -19.62 0.63
C LYS A 206 -1.56 -19.49 0.51
N ALA A 207 -0.87 -19.60 1.65
CA ALA A 207 0.55 -19.87 1.70
C ALA A 207 0.86 -21.34 1.39
N ASP A 208 2.14 -21.71 1.22
CA ASP A 208 2.58 -23.08 0.93
C ASP A 208 2.16 -24.09 2.02
N ASP A 209 2.05 -23.66 3.27
CA ASP A 209 1.60 -24.45 4.40
C ASP A 209 0.06 -24.51 4.55
N GLY A 210 -0.67 -23.87 3.64
CA GLY A 210 -2.13 -23.79 3.63
C GLY A 210 -2.70 -22.68 4.53
N SER A 211 -1.88 -21.93 5.23
CA SER A 211 -2.34 -20.80 6.05
C SER A 211 -2.80 -19.62 5.18
N LEU A 212 -3.71 -18.82 5.73
CA LEU A 212 -4.14 -17.55 5.17
C LEU A 212 -3.50 -16.41 5.98
N THR A 213 -3.34 -15.25 5.37
CA THR A 213 -2.87 -14.05 6.07
C THR A 213 -3.93 -12.97 6.00
N TYR A 214 -4.32 -12.44 7.16
CA TYR A 214 -5.16 -11.25 7.26
C TYR A 214 -4.28 -10.04 7.51
N GLN A 215 -4.50 -8.98 6.76
CA GLN A 215 -3.74 -7.72 6.83
C GLN A 215 -4.60 -6.62 7.46
N MET A 216 -3.95 -5.70 8.18
CA MET A 216 -4.62 -4.52 8.73
C MET A 216 -3.65 -3.33 8.71
N GLN A 217 -4.14 -2.20 8.23
CA GLN A 217 -3.50 -0.90 8.35
C GLN A 217 -4.37 -0.03 9.25
N LEU A 218 -3.77 0.56 10.26
CA LEU A 218 -4.39 1.54 11.13
C LEU A 218 -3.76 2.89 10.89
N GLN A 219 -4.58 3.91 10.85
CA GLN A 219 -4.16 5.29 10.74
C GLN A 219 -4.85 6.14 11.79
N LEU A 220 -4.10 6.96 12.48
CA LEU A 220 -4.63 7.89 13.48
C LEU A 220 -5.50 8.96 12.81
N ASN A 221 -6.69 9.23 13.39
CA ASN A 221 -7.61 10.24 12.86
C ASN A 221 -7.17 11.67 13.15
N ASP A 222 -6.49 11.86 14.26
CA ASP A 222 -6.00 13.16 14.72
C ASP A 222 -4.46 13.14 14.83
N PRO A 223 -3.73 13.74 13.88
CA PRO A 223 -2.26 13.75 13.88
C PRO A 223 -1.64 14.55 15.04
N SER A 224 -2.43 15.28 15.84
CA SER A 224 -1.94 15.91 17.08
C SER A 224 -1.67 14.90 18.20
N ASP A 225 -2.19 13.68 18.07
CA ASP A 225 -2.02 12.56 19.02
C ASP A 225 -0.98 11.55 18.47
N THR A 226 -0.86 10.39 19.09
CA THR A 226 0.01 9.29 18.66
C THR A 226 -0.67 7.94 18.81
N ILE A 227 -0.48 7.07 17.82
CA ILE A 227 -0.94 5.68 17.88
C ILE A 227 -0.05 4.84 18.82
N LYS A 228 1.21 5.25 18.95
CA LYS A 228 2.20 4.56 19.76
C LYS A 228 1.81 4.58 21.26
N GLY A 229 1.85 3.40 21.87
CA GLY A 229 1.50 3.20 23.27
C GLY A 229 0.01 3.02 23.53
N LYS A 230 -0.83 3.10 22.50
CA LYS A 230 -2.24 2.72 22.58
C LYS A 230 -2.40 1.20 22.46
N GLU A 231 -3.60 0.69 22.70
CA GLU A 231 -3.97 -0.70 22.51
C GLU A 231 -4.96 -0.81 21.35
N LEU A 232 -4.68 -1.68 20.40
CA LEU A 232 -5.67 -2.11 19.41
C LEU A 232 -6.56 -3.18 20.04
N LYS A 233 -7.88 -2.95 20.03
CA LYS A 233 -8.88 -3.98 20.34
C LYS A 233 -9.60 -4.33 19.05
N VAL A 234 -9.40 -5.56 18.58
CA VAL A 234 -10.01 -6.06 17.36
C VAL A 234 -10.68 -7.40 17.60
N SER A 235 -11.88 -7.57 17.05
CA SER A 235 -12.66 -8.80 17.05
C SER A 235 -12.94 -9.22 15.61
N PHE A 236 -12.58 -10.45 15.27
CA PHE A 236 -12.92 -11.09 14.00
C PHE A 236 -14.06 -12.06 14.27
N LYS A 237 -15.12 -12.02 13.47
CA LYS A 237 -16.29 -12.86 13.70
C LYS A 237 -16.66 -13.63 12.45
N ASN A 238 -16.90 -14.92 12.64
CA ASN A 238 -17.29 -15.87 11.62
C ASN A 238 -16.40 -15.81 10.36
N LEU A 239 -15.81 -16.91 9.98
CA LEU A 239 -14.96 -17.01 8.80
C LEU A 239 -15.68 -17.80 7.71
N GLY A 240 -15.73 -17.27 6.51
CA GLY A 240 -16.39 -17.89 5.38
C GLY A 240 -15.66 -17.63 4.07
N THR A 241 -16.27 -18.10 2.99
CA THR A 241 -15.87 -17.78 1.62
C THR A 241 -16.77 -16.68 1.10
N LEU A 242 -16.17 -15.57 0.68
CA LEU A 242 -16.89 -14.45 0.09
C LEU A 242 -17.12 -14.69 -1.40
N TYR A 243 -18.35 -14.53 -1.84
CA TYR A 243 -18.71 -14.49 -3.25
C TYR A 243 -19.59 -13.27 -3.50
N LYS A 244 -19.07 -12.28 -4.23
CA LYS A 244 -19.69 -10.95 -4.36
C LYS A 244 -19.89 -10.31 -2.98
N THR A 245 -21.08 -10.32 -2.44
CA THR A 245 -21.44 -9.76 -1.13
C THR A 245 -21.98 -10.80 -0.16
N GLU A 246 -21.99 -12.08 -0.54
CA GLU A 246 -22.55 -13.16 0.25
C GLU A 246 -21.45 -14.08 0.79
N TYR A 247 -21.61 -14.49 2.05
CA TYR A 247 -20.72 -15.47 2.66
C TYR A 247 -21.31 -16.87 2.55
N THR A 248 -20.46 -17.84 2.19
CA THR A 248 -20.81 -19.26 2.10
C THR A 248 -19.83 -20.10 2.92
N GLY A 249 -20.26 -21.28 3.36
CA GLY A 249 -19.38 -22.17 4.14
C GLY A 249 -18.92 -21.57 5.46
N VAL A 250 -19.75 -20.72 6.09
CA VAL A 250 -19.41 -19.95 7.27
C VAL A 250 -19.12 -20.84 8.47
N LEU A 251 -17.92 -20.71 9.01
CA LEU A 251 -17.52 -21.30 10.29
C LEU A 251 -17.75 -20.25 11.38
N THR A 252 -18.67 -20.56 12.31
CA THR A 252 -18.96 -19.67 13.43
C THR A 252 -17.76 -19.60 14.37
N GLY A 253 -17.37 -18.40 14.79
CA GLY A 253 -16.28 -18.18 15.75
C GLY A 253 -16.15 -16.70 16.08
N GLU A 254 -15.40 -16.39 17.14
CA GLU A 254 -15.06 -15.03 17.54
C GLU A 254 -13.62 -15.03 18.07
N TRP A 255 -12.75 -14.26 17.42
CA TRP A 255 -11.32 -14.17 17.75
C TRP A 255 -11.03 -12.75 18.17
N ASP A 256 -10.88 -12.55 19.49
CA ASP A 256 -10.68 -11.26 20.12
C ASP A 256 -9.22 -11.04 20.47
N PHE A 257 -8.72 -9.85 20.16
CA PHE A 257 -7.35 -9.46 20.45
C PHE A 257 -7.29 -8.09 21.12
N THR A 258 -6.34 -7.98 22.07
CA THR A 258 -5.88 -6.69 22.61
C THR A 258 -4.38 -6.63 22.38
N ILE A 259 -3.95 -5.81 21.42
CA ILE A 259 -2.56 -5.76 20.95
C ILE A 259 -1.98 -4.39 21.33
N PRO A 260 -0.91 -4.33 22.15
CA PRO A 260 -0.23 -3.07 22.44
C PRO A 260 0.49 -2.59 21.17
N LEU A 261 0.21 -1.36 20.76
CA LEU A 261 0.85 -0.72 19.61
C LEU A 261 2.18 -0.13 20.06
N THR A 262 3.20 -0.99 20.08
CA THR A 262 4.55 -0.63 20.50
C THR A 262 5.41 -0.30 19.29
N GLY A 263 6.17 0.78 19.37
CA GLY A 263 7.06 1.23 18.31
C GLY A 263 7.94 2.38 18.81
N LYS A 264 8.93 2.77 18.03
CA LYS A 264 9.75 3.95 18.32
C LYS A 264 9.43 5.05 17.33
N ASP A 265 9.50 6.28 17.83
CA ASP A 265 9.43 7.46 16.98
C ASP A 265 10.82 7.72 16.42
N VAL A 266 10.96 7.58 15.11
CA VAL A 266 12.20 7.82 14.36
C VAL A 266 11.99 8.85 13.25
N ALA A 267 10.82 9.50 13.25
CA ALA A 267 10.47 10.49 12.27
C ALA A 267 11.42 11.70 12.33
N LYS A 268 11.63 12.33 11.18
CA LYS A 268 12.35 13.58 11.04
C LYS A 268 11.41 14.68 10.62
N THR A 269 11.46 15.79 11.32
CA THR A 269 10.65 16.96 11.01
C THR A 269 11.51 18.03 10.34
N TYR A 270 11.05 18.52 9.21
CA TYR A 270 11.64 19.59 8.43
C TYR A 270 10.69 20.80 8.44
N GLN A 271 11.19 21.95 8.87
CA GLN A 271 10.47 23.23 8.79
C GLN A 271 10.76 23.83 7.43
N THR A 272 9.88 23.62 6.46
CA THR A 272 10.16 23.95 5.06
C THR A 272 9.79 25.39 4.72
N ALA A 273 8.65 25.88 5.20
CA ALA A 273 8.09 27.20 4.86
C ALA A 273 8.11 27.49 3.33
N GLN A 274 7.92 26.44 2.53
CA GLN A 274 8.03 26.48 1.07
C GLN A 274 6.69 26.79 0.43
N LYS A 275 6.68 27.77 -0.49
CA LYS A 275 5.49 28.11 -1.28
C LYS A 275 5.24 27.05 -2.35
N ILE A 276 3.98 26.73 -2.57
CA ILE A 276 3.53 25.90 -3.68
C ILE A 276 3.28 26.84 -4.89
N GLY A 277 4.27 26.98 -5.76
CA GLY A 277 4.17 27.86 -6.93
C GLY A 277 3.70 29.27 -6.55
N ASP A 278 2.76 29.82 -7.30
CA ASP A 278 2.17 31.15 -7.08
C ASP A 278 0.79 31.07 -6.35
N THR A 279 0.49 29.93 -5.72
CA THR A 279 -0.84 29.66 -5.11
C THR A 279 -1.11 30.43 -3.83
N GLY A 280 -0.09 30.97 -3.19
CA GLY A 280 -0.17 31.54 -1.84
C GLY A 280 -0.14 30.52 -0.72
N ILE A 281 -0.31 29.23 -1.03
CA ILE A 281 -0.21 28.11 -0.06
C ILE A 281 1.25 27.89 0.31
N VAL A 282 1.50 27.64 1.59
CA VAL A 282 2.84 27.33 2.11
C VAL A 282 2.82 25.96 2.75
N VAL A 283 3.77 25.11 2.40
CA VAL A 283 4.07 23.88 3.17
C VAL A 283 4.91 24.31 4.37
N ASP A 284 4.35 24.29 5.56
CA ASP A 284 5.03 24.75 6.77
C ASP A 284 6.04 23.73 7.28
N SER A 285 5.58 22.49 7.41
CA SER A 285 6.44 21.41 7.87
C SER A 285 6.15 20.09 7.17
N VAL A 286 7.18 19.26 7.15
CA VAL A 286 7.13 17.87 6.66
C VAL A 286 7.73 16.97 7.74
N GLU A 287 6.98 16.02 8.25
CA GLU A 287 7.47 14.97 9.13
C GLU A 287 7.51 13.66 8.35
N ILE A 288 8.69 13.04 8.28
CA ILE A 288 8.94 11.82 7.50
C ILE A 288 9.39 10.72 8.44
N SER A 289 8.64 9.63 8.48
CA SER A 289 9.08 8.35 9.03
C SER A 289 9.37 7.36 7.90
N PRO A 290 9.96 6.19 8.18
CA PRO A 290 10.11 5.14 7.16
C PRO A 290 8.81 4.64 6.54
N ILE A 291 7.66 4.84 7.20
CA ILE A 291 6.36 4.26 6.82
C ILE A 291 5.22 5.28 6.72
N SER A 292 5.48 6.56 7.02
CA SER A 292 4.47 7.62 6.93
C SER A 292 5.07 8.98 6.58
N ILE A 293 4.24 9.84 6.02
CA ILE A 293 4.55 11.26 5.80
C ILE A 293 3.37 12.10 6.31
N HIS A 294 3.70 13.11 7.11
CA HIS A 294 2.76 14.11 7.59
C HIS A 294 3.20 15.51 7.13
N LEU A 295 2.28 16.25 6.53
CA LEU A 295 2.49 17.59 5.98
C LEU A 295 1.53 18.56 6.65
N THR A 296 2.01 19.76 7.00
CA THR A 296 1.19 20.86 7.45
C THR A 296 1.30 22.05 6.50
N TYR A 297 0.18 22.77 6.33
CA TYR A 297 0.07 23.86 5.36
C TYR A 297 -0.53 25.11 6.00
N ASP A 298 -0.01 26.29 5.59
CA ASP A 298 -0.64 27.60 5.82
C ASP A 298 -1.34 28.05 4.53
N LEU A 299 -2.66 28.20 4.59
CA LEU A 299 -3.53 28.69 3.53
C LEU A 299 -3.98 30.14 3.76
N SER A 300 -3.49 30.83 4.78
CA SER A 300 -3.92 32.20 5.13
C SER A 300 -3.73 33.23 4.01
N LYS A 301 -2.90 32.92 3.01
CA LYS A 301 -2.59 33.75 1.85
C LYS A 301 -2.94 33.06 0.53
N GLU A 302 -3.75 32.04 0.60
CA GLU A 302 -4.20 31.32 -0.60
C GLU A 302 -4.91 32.26 -1.57
N ASP A 303 -4.52 32.19 -2.85
CA ASP A 303 -5.26 32.82 -3.94
C ASP A 303 -6.25 31.80 -4.50
N SER A 304 -7.55 32.01 -4.26
CA SER A 304 -8.62 31.12 -4.73
C SER A 304 -8.70 30.96 -6.26
N LYS A 305 -7.89 31.70 -7.00
CA LYS A 305 -7.73 31.61 -8.46
C LYS A 305 -6.43 30.95 -8.87
N ALA A 306 -5.63 30.51 -7.90
CA ALA A 306 -4.36 29.90 -8.17
C ALA A 306 -4.56 28.52 -8.86
N ASP A 307 -3.67 28.25 -9.80
CA ASP A 307 -3.67 26.97 -10.51
C ASP A 307 -2.92 25.91 -9.69
N LEU A 308 -3.67 25.00 -9.08
CA LEU A 308 -3.13 23.83 -8.38
C LEU A 308 -2.77 22.67 -9.33
N GLY A 309 -2.99 22.85 -10.64
CA GLY A 309 -2.80 21.83 -11.66
C GLY A 309 -4.05 20.94 -11.83
N GLU A 310 -4.14 20.30 -12.98
CA GLU A 310 -5.34 19.52 -13.39
C GLU A 310 -5.65 18.33 -12.47
N ALA A 311 -4.66 17.82 -11.74
CA ALA A 311 -4.85 16.72 -10.81
C ALA A 311 -5.54 17.14 -9.49
N ASN A 312 -5.75 18.46 -9.25
CA ASN A 312 -6.21 18.99 -7.97
C ASN A 312 -7.42 19.94 -8.11
N GLU A 313 -8.23 19.80 -9.14
CA GLU A 313 -9.38 20.69 -9.38
C GLU A 313 -10.36 20.77 -8.19
N ASP A 314 -10.51 19.68 -7.42
CA ASP A 314 -11.40 19.59 -6.28
C ASP A 314 -10.68 19.56 -4.92
N ASN A 315 -9.35 19.77 -4.88
CA ASN A 315 -8.54 19.69 -3.67
C ASN A 315 -8.17 21.05 -3.11
N ALA A 316 -8.16 21.19 -1.79
CA ALA A 316 -7.71 22.41 -1.12
C ALA A 316 -6.19 22.62 -1.25
N VAL A 317 -5.43 21.53 -1.33
CA VAL A 317 -3.96 21.52 -1.52
C VAL A 317 -3.60 20.43 -2.51
N PRO A 318 -2.45 20.53 -3.21
CA PRO A 318 -1.97 19.44 -4.06
C PRO A 318 -1.68 18.18 -3.24
N ILE A 319 -2.09 17.02 -3.78
CA ILE A 319 -1.98 15.72 -3.10
C ILE A 319 -0.51 15.28 -3.06
N PHE A 320 -0.07 14.75 -1.91
CA PHE A 320 1.20 14.04 -1.82
C PHE A 320 1.21 12.82 -2.75
N PHE A 321 2.26 12.68 -3.53
CA PHE A 321 2.38 11.58 -4.49
C PHE A 321 3.66 10.77 -4.32
N GLY A 322 4.77 11.39 -3.91
CA GLY A 322 6.04 10.71 -3.77
C GLY A 322 7.17 11.58 -3.24
N VAL A 323 8.37 11.11 -3.41
CA VAL A 323 9.59 11.81 -2.99
C VAL A 323 10.65 11.83 -4.09
N LYS A 324 11.50 12.88 -4.07
CA LYS A 324 12.76 12.91 -4.80
C LYS A 324 13.88 12.54 -3.84
N LEU A 325 14.72 11.58 -4.24
CA LEU A 325 15.86 11.14 -3.46
C LEU A 325 17.12 11.97 -3.80
N LYS A 326 18.10 11.95 -2.91
CA LYS A 326 19.38 12.70 -3.06
C LYS A 326 20.22 12.24 -4.24
N ASP A 327 20.01 11.05 -4.75
CA ASP A 327 20.64 10.57 -5.99
C ASP A 327 19.93 11.07 -7.27
N GLY A 328 18.84 11.84 -7.10
CA GLY A 328 18.03 12.40 -8.17
C GLY A 328 16.90 11.50 -8.64
N SER A 329 16.78 10.28 -8.13
CA SER A 329 15.67 9.39 -8.48
C SER A 329 14.35 9.88 -7.90
N LEU A 330 13.25 9.63 -8.63
CA LEU A 330 11.89 9.91 -8.19
C LEU A 330 11.24 8.60 -7.77
N LEU A 331 10.65 8.59 -6.58
CA LEU A 331 9.96 7.44 -6.03
C LEU A 331 8.48 7.76 -5.88
N TYR A 332 7.63 7.18 -6.72
CA TYR A 332 6.19 7.42 -6.79
C TYR A 332 5.45 6.25 -7.50
N PRO A 333 4.14 6.05 -7.30
CA PRO A 333 3.38 6.59 -6.17
C PRO A 333 3.87 5.98 -4.86
N LEU A 334 3.66 6.66 -3.72
CA LEU A 334 4.05 6.16 -2.39
C LEU A 334 2.88 6.08 -1.42
N ALA A 335 1.81 6.85 -1.64
CA ALA A 335 0.71 6.91 -0.71
C ALA A 335 -0.13 5.62 -0.75
N ASN A 336 -0.29 4.98 0.40
CA ASN A 336 -1.16 3.84 0.63
C ASN A 336 -2.27 4.22 1.63
N GLY A 337 -3.14 5.14 1.20
CA GLY A 337 -4.16 5.72 2.04
C GLY A 337 -3.68 6.93 2.85
N GLY A 338 -4.62 7.75 3.29
CA GLY A 338 -4.31 8.99 3.98
C GLY A 338 -5.53 9.68 4.56
N ASN A 339 -5.29 10.57 5.52
CA ASN A 339 -6.24 11.55 6.05
C ASN A 339 -5.74 12.94 5.74
N TYR A 340 -6.67 13.82 5.42
CA TYR A 340 -6.35 15.23 5.18
C TYR A 340 -7.55 16.10 5.51
N GLY A 341 -7.30 17.33 5.89
CA GLY A 341 -8.37 18.26 6.23
C GLY A 341 -7.88 19.56 6.86
N TYR A 342 -8.83 20.46 7.03
CA TYR A 342 -8.60 21.69 7.78
C TYR A 342 -8.50 21.40 9.29
N THR A 343 -7.55 22.06 9.94
CA THR A 343 -7.31 21.91 11.39
C THR A 343 -7.88 23.06 12.19
N ASP A 344 -8.42 24.10 11.51
CA ASP A 344 -9.04 25.26 12.12
C ASP A 344 -10.38 25.65 11.47
N ASP A 345 -11.25 26.31 12.22
CA ASP A 345 -12.56 26.78 11.76
C ASP A 345 -12.46 27.85 10.66
N SER A 346 -11.34 28.58 10.59
CA SER A 346 -11.10 29.61 9.59
C SER A 346 -10.63 29.06 8.25
N GLN A 347 -10.37 27.74 8.17
CA GLN A 347 -9.86 27.06 6.98
C GLN A 347 -8.54 27.63 6.46
N THR A 348 -7.69 28.10 7.39
CA THR A 348 -6.38 28.66 7.06
C THR A 348 -5.22 27.74 7.38
N ALA A 349 -5.45 26.70 8.18
CA ALA A 349 -4.51 25.64 8.47
C ALA A 349 -5.02 24.31 7.95
N TYR A 350 -4.15 23.56 7.29
CA TYR A 350 -4.49 22.27 6.68
C TYR A 350 -3.38 21.26 6.97
N GLU A 351 -3.74 20.00 7.08
CA GLU A 351 -2.78 18.93 7.23
C GLU A 351 -3.14 17.73 6.37
N SER A 352 -2.12 16.93 6.04
CA SER A 352 -2.30 15.65 5.37
C SER A 352 -1.33 14.62 5.93
N LEU A 353 -1.85 13.44 6.23
CA LEU A 353 -1.11 12.30 6.75
C LEU A 353 -1.29 11.12 5.81
N PHE A 354 -0.19 10.55 5.33
CA PHE A 354 -0.20 9.41 4.41
C PHE A 354 0.59 8.24 4.99
N ALA A 355 0.00 7.06 4.91
CA ALA A 355 0.70 5.80 5.01
C ALA A 355 1.46 5.55 3.70
N LEU A 356 2.59 4.87 3.76
CA LEU A 356 3.39 4.55 2.59
C LEU A 356 3.22 3.08 2.18
N ASP A 357 3.29 2.80 0.89
CA ASP A 357 3.26 1.43 0.35
C ASP A 357 4.63 0.75 0.35
N ARG A 358 5.70 1.52 0.60
CA ARG A 358 7.08 1.03 0.70
C ARG A 358 7.89 1.83 1.69
N VAL A 359 8.88 1.15 2.26
CA VAL A 359 9.79 1.78 3.22
C VAL A 359 10.69 2.78 2.53
N ILE A 360 10.80 3.98 3.11
CA ILE A 360 11.74 5.00 2.67
C ILE A 360 12.76 5.33 3.75
N GLU A 361 13.92 5.81 3.33
CA GLU A 361 14.93 6.33 4.23
C GLU A 361 14.84 7.85 4.28
N ALA A 362 14.30 8.40 5.39
CA ALA A 362 14.12 9.84 5.55
C ALA A 362 15.39 10.65 5.27
N ASP A 363 16.57 10.09 5.57
CA ASP A 363 17.88 10.70 5.29
C ASP A 363 18.21 10.80 3.81
N GLN A 364 17.60 10.00 2.97
CA GLN A 364 17.82 9.98 1.53
C GLN A 364 16.83 10.87 0.76
N VAL A 365 15.80 11.38 1.43
CA VAL A 365 14.81 12.26 0.81
C VAL A 365 15.42 13.67 0.64
N GLU A 366 15.38 14.19 -0.59
CA GLU A 366 15.77 15.56 -0.94
C GLU A 366 14.56 16.50 -0.97
N ALA A 367 13.42 16.00 -1.51
CA ALA A 367 12.21 16.80 -1.65
C ALA A 367 10.95 15.92 -1.62
N ILE A 368 9.82 16.53 -1.27
CA ILE A 368 8.48 15.98 -1.42
C ILE A 368 7.94 16.32 -2.81
N LEU A 369 7.24 15.37 -3.42
CA LEU A 369 6.55 15.54 -4.69
C LEU A 369 5.04 15.63 -4.42
N LEU A 370 4.47 16.81 -4.67
CA LEU A 370 3.02 17.00 -4.65
C LEU A 370 2.52 16.98 -6.09
N GLN A 371 1.52 16.18 -6.39
CA GLN A 371 1.02 16.02 -7.75
C GLN A 371 0.44 17.33 -8.27
N LYS A 372 0.82 17.70 -9.50
CA LYS A 372 0.30 18.88 -10.22
C LYS A 372 -0.52 18.45 -11.42
N ASN A 373 0.03 17.61 -12.28
CA ASN A 373 -0.61 17.14 -13.49
C ASN A 373 -0.79 15.63 -13.49
N TYR A 374 -1.64 15.13 -14.36
CA TYR A 374 -1.73 13.68 -14.63
C TYR A 374 -0.55 13.21 -15.48
N PRO A 375 -0.24 11.90 -15.48
CA PRO A 375 0.87 11.37 -16.24
C PRO A 375 0.62 11.52 -17.75
N LYS A 376 1.69 11.72 -18.48
CA LYS A 376 1.66 11.63 -19.93
C LYS A 376 1.56 10.17 -20.36
N THR A 377 0.75 9.91 -21.37
CA THR A 377 0.60 8.55 -21.92
C THR A 377 1.49 8.41 -23.15
N ASP A 378 2.38 7.45 -23.12
CA ASP A 378 3.24 7.10 -24.25
C ASP A 378 2.46 6.46 -25.41
N ALA A 379 3.10 6.43 -26.58
CA ALA A 379 2.53 5.78 -27.76
C ALA A 379 2.20 4.29 -27.56
N ASP A 380 2.89 3.64 -26.62
CA ASP A 380 2.70 2.24 -26.23
C ASP A 380 1.66 2.04 -25.11
N GLY A 381 1.07 3.13 -24.61
CA GLY A 381 0.05 3.13 -23.56
C GLY A 381 0.62 3.11 -22.14
N GLY A 382 1.93 3.23 -21.96
CA GLY A 382 2.58 3.46 -20.69
C GLY A 382 2.29 4.86 -20.18
N ALA A 383 2.18 5.03 -18.87
CA ALA A 383 2.05 6.34 -18.23
C ALA A 383 3.37 6.67 -17.51
N HIS A 384 3.87 7.88 -17.69
CA HIS A 384 5.04 8.34 -16.98
C HIS A 384 4.87 9.78 -16.53
N TYR A 385 5.55 10.13 -15.44
CA TYR A 385 5.62 11.49 -14.90
C TYR A 385 7.00 12.08 -15.16
N GLU A 386 7.03 13.38 -15.42
CA GLU A 386 8.22 14.20 -15.41
C GLU A 386 8.27 15.05 -14.13
N GLU A 387 9.44 15.55 -13.72
CA GLU A 387 9.55 16.42 -12.54
C GLU A 387 8.64 17.67 -12.64
N SER A 388 8.36 18.14 -13.86
CA SER A 388 7.44 19.26 -14.13
C SER A 388 5.97 18.95 -13.80
N ASP A 389 5.61 17.68 -13.63
CA ASP A 389 4.25 17.25 -13.27
C ASP A 389 4.02 17.32 -11.76
N PHE A 390 5.01 17.79 -11.00
CA PHE A 390 4.95 17.95 -9.55
C PHE A 390 5.26 19.36 -9.10
N PHE A 391 4.69 19.77 -7.97
CA PHE A 391 5.27 20.78 -7.13
C PHE A 391 6.34 20.11 -6.27
N VAL A 392 7.58 20.50 -6.43
CA VAL A 392 8.73 19.96 -5.70
C VAL A 392 8.98 20.81 -4.47
N ILE A 393 8.89 20.24 -3.28
CA ILE A 393 9.07 20.89 -1.98
C ILE A 393 10.39 20.42 -1.37
N PRO A 394 11.47 21.20 -1.47
CA PRO A 394 12.78 20.82 -0.92
C PRO A 394 12.76 20.71 0.60
N LEU A 395 13.44 19.71 1.14
CA LEU A 395 13.68 19.53 2.58
C LEU A 395 15.03 20.15 2.92
N GLN A 396 15.02 21.31 3.59
CA GLN A 396 16.25 22.03 3.98
C GLN A 396 16.43 22.01 5.49
#